data_0a8896c44a955e3886954ceb4b8b2d96
#
_entry.id   0a8896c44a955e3886954ceb4b8b2d96
#
_cell.length_a   1.000
_cell.length_b   1.000
_cell.length_c   1.000
_cell.angle_alpha   90.00
_cell.angle_beta   90.00
_cell.angle_gamma   90.00
#
_symmetry.space_group_name_H-M   'P 1'
#
loop_
_entity.id
_entity.type
_entity.pdbx_description
1 polymer ?
#
loop_
_entity_poly.entity_id
_entity_poly.type
_entity_poly.pdbx_seq_one_letter_code
_entity_poly.pdbx_strand_id
1 'polypeptide(L)'
;VELARQLLASAGLDEIWFVVSPQNPFKRAADLLDDEQRLKMVELALEGEPRMHASDYEFRMPRPSYMWHTLQSMSRDYPDRRFVLLIGADNWERFSEWYAWRDILSHYRIVIYPRGGSAVDAASLPEGVSLVDTRLIDISSTQVRQFIAAGRPINGLVPDSVARYISDNGLYAPK
;
A
#
# COMPACT_ATOMS: atom_id res chain seq x y z
N VAL A 1 0.82 9.20 1.02
CA VAL A 1 0.85 9.94 2.29
C VAL A 1 -0.48 10.65 2.53
N GLU A 2 -0.98 11.51 1.63
CA GLU A 2 -2.21 12.28 1.83
C GLU A 2 -3.44 11.39 2.15
N LEU A 3 -3.65 10.31 1.39
CA LEU A 3 -4.71 9.36 1.68
C LEU A 3 -4.57 8.74 3.08
N ALA A 4 -3.35 8.41 3.48
CA ALA A 4 -3.08 7.85 4.80
C ALA A 4 -3.40 8.84 5.94
N ARG A 5 -3.12 10.14 5.75
CA ARG A 5 -3.54 11.18 6.71
C ARG A 5 -5.06 11.22 6.86
N GLN A 6 -5.79 11.13 5.74
CA GLN A 6 -7.26 11.10 5.76
C GLN A 6 -7.77 9.84 6.48
N LEU A 7 -7.16 8.68 6.25
CA LEU A 7 -7.52 7.42 6.92
C LEU A 7 -7.24 7.47 8.43
N LEU A 8 -6.12 8.02 8.85
CA LEU A 8 -5.82 8.24 10.27
C LEU A 8 -6.87 9.12 10.96
N ALA A 9 -7.39 10.11 10.24
CA ALA A 9 -8.41 11.02 10.79
C ALA A 9 -9.81 10.40 10.82
N SER A 10 -10.18 9.57 9.84
CA SER A 10 -11.56 9.12 9.62
C SER A 10 -11.84 7.68 10.06
N ALA A 11 -10.84 6.81 10.08
CA ALA A 11 -11.04 5.38 10.34
C ALA A 11 -10.76 4.95 11.80
N GLY A 12 -10.41 5.89 12.68
CA GLY A 12 -10.11 5.60 14.08
C GLY A 12 -8.86 4.73 14.27
N LEU A 13 -7.83 5.00 13.48
CA LEU A 13 -6.56 4.29 13.51
C LEU A 13 -5.52 5.09 14.28
N ASP A 14 -4.69 4.40 15.06
CA ASP A 14 -3.58 5.02 15.80
C ASP A 14 -2.36 5.23 14.90
N GLU A 15 -2.05 4.26 14.08
CA GLU A 15 -0.91 4.24 13.16
C GLU A 15 -1.28 3.58 11.84
N ILE A 16 -0.51 3.86 10.80
CA ILE A 16 -0.55 3.11 9.53
C ILE A 16 0.83 2.56 9.22
N TRP A 17 0.89 1.25 8.96
CA TRP A 17 2.09 0.55 8.57
C TRP A 17 2.05 0.25 7.07
N PHE A 18 3.04 0.74 6.36
CA PHE A 18 3.25 0.46 4.95
C PHE A 18 4.16 -0.76 4.82
N VAL A 19 3.56 -1.92 4.71
CA VAL A 19 4.29 -3.18 4.56
C VAL A 19 4.68 -3.34 3.10
N VAL A 20 5.97 -3.20 2.82
CA VAL A 20 6.49 -3.34 1.47
C VAL A 20 6.57 -4.82 1.12
N SER A 21 5.81 -5.23 0.11
CA SER A 21 5.83 -6.61 -0.36
C SER A 21 7.06 -6.88 -1.21
N PRO A 22 7.76 -8.02 -0.99
CA PRO A 22 8.87 -8.40 -1.84
C PRO A 22 8.38 -8.66 -3.27
N GLN A 23 9.29 -8.47 -4.21
CA GLN A 23 8.99 -8.67 -5.62
C GLN A 23 8.58 -10.12 -5.89
N ASN A 24 7.49 -10.29 -6.64
CA ASN A 24 7.11 -11.62 -7.13
C ASN A 24 8.18 -12.14 -8.10
N PRO A 25 8.84 -13.27 -7.82
CA PRO A 25 9.90 -13.82 -8.66
C PRO A 25 9.43 -14.18 -10.08
N PHE A 26 8.11 -14.29 -10.30
CA PHE A 26 7.51 -14.55 -11.62
C PHE A 26 7.29 -13.28 -12.46
N LYS A 27 7.43 -12.09 -11.91
CA LYS A 27 7.45 -10.85 -12.70
C LYS A 27 8.86 -10.64 -13.24
N ARG A 28 8.98 -10.50 -14.56
CA ARG A 28 10.26 -10.31 -15.25
C ARG A 28 11.07 -9.20 -14.58
N ALA A 29 12.32 -9.52 -14.25
CA ALA A 29 13.27 -8.66 -13.54
C ALA A 29 13.63 -7.33 -14.25
N ALA A 30 13.11 -7.08 -15.47
CA ALA A 30 13.56 -5.97 -16.29
C ALA A 30 12.98 -4.60 -15.89
N ASP A 31 11.85 -4.55 -15.17
CA ASP A 31 11.11 -3.30 -14.95
C ASP A 31 10.81 -2.98 -13.48
N LEU A 32 11.36 -3.74 -12.54
CA LEU A 32 11.01 -3.62 -11.14
C LEU A 32 12.27 -3.29 -10.34
N LEU A 33 12.18 -2.23 -9.53
CA LEU A 33 13.20 -1.91 -8.55
C LEU A 33 13.35 -3.04 -7.54
N ASP A 34 14.53 -3.18 -6.98
CA ASP A 34 14.73 -4.10 -5.87
C ASP A 34 13.89 -3.70 -4.64
N ASP A 35 13.73 -4.65 -3.74
CA ASP A 35 12.88 -4.48 -2.56
C ASP A 35 13.40 -3.36 -1.65
N GLU A 36 14.71 -3.19 -1.54
CA GLU A 36 15.36 -2.18 -0.69
C GLU A 36 15.14 -0.78 -1.25
N GLN A 37 15.24 -0.58 -2.56
CA GLN A 37 14.97 0.72 -3.19
C GLN A 37 13.51 1.12 -3.01
N ARG A 38 12.57 0.17 -3.12
CA ARG A 38 11.15 0.44 -2.88
C ARG A 38 10.88 0.79 -1.41
N LEU A 39 11.49 0.06 -0.48
CA LEU A 39 11.42 0.37 0.95
C LEU A 39 11.98 1.77 1.22
N LYS A 40 13.12 2.10 0.66
CA LYS A 40 13.75 3.42 0.83
C LYS A 40 12.85 4.56 0.35
N MET A 41 12.16 4.40 -0.77
CA MET A 41 11.21 5.41 -1.25
C MET A 41 10.02 5.57 -0.29
N VAL A 42 9.53 4.49 0.31
CA VAL A 42 8.47 4.57 1.32
C VAL A 42 8.97 5.31 2.57
N GLU A 43 10.15 4.98 3.08
CA GLU A 43 10.76 5.67 4.22
C GLU A 43 10.88 7.18 3.97
N LEU A 44 11.41 7.56 2.81
CA LEU A 44 11.53 8.97 2.41
C LEU A 44 10.17 9.67 2.29
N ALA A 45 9.16 8.97 1.78
CA ALA A 45 7.81 9.52 1.67
C ALA A 45 7.15 9.75 3.03
N LEU A 46 7.56 9.02 4.06
CA LEU A 46 6.99 9.08 5.40
C LEU A 46 7.80 9.95 6.37
N GLU A 47 8.85 10.60 5.90
CA GLU A 47 9.61 11.55 6.72
C GLU A 47 8.68 12.65 7.27
N GLY A 48 8.74 12.87 8.59
CA GLY A 48 7.88 13.85 9.27
C GLY A 48 6.45 13.38 9.58
N GLU A 49 6.13 12.11 9.31
CA GLU A 49 4.82 11.51 9.60
C GLU A 49 4.91 10.54 10.80
N PRO A 50 4.73 11.01 12.06
CA PRO A 50 5.02 10.22 13.25
C PRO A 50 4.11 9.00 13.44
N ARG A 51 2.95 8.97 12.78
CA ARG A 51 1.97 7.88 12.85
C ARG A 51 1.97 6.96 11.63
N MET A 52 2.97 7.09 10.78
CA MET A 52 3.12 6.28 9.57
C MET A 52 4.50 5.62 9.55
N HIS A 53 4.55 4.31 9.32
CA HIS A 53 5.76 3.52 9.40
C HIS A 53 5.95 2.67 8.14
N ALA A 54 7.15 2.71 7.57
CA ALA A 54 7.56 1.75 6.55
C ALA A 54 7.97 0.44 7.23
N SER A 55 7.57 -0.69 6.67
CA SER A 55 7.89 -2.01 7.23
C SER A 55 8.45 -2.94 6.16
N ASP A 56 9.56 -3.57 6.49
CA ASP A 56 10.20 -4.63 5.72
C ASP A 56 9.76 -6.04 6.18
N TYR A 57 8.69 -6.13 6.96
CA TYR A 57 8.27 -7.36 7.62
C TYR A 57 8.19 -8.56 6.66
N GLU A 58 7.60 -8.37 5.48
CA GLU A 58 7.43 -9.43 4.49
C GLU A 58 8.76 -9.86 3.81
N PHE A 59 9.85 -9.08 3.93
CA PHE A 59 11.13 -9.46 3.34
C PHE A 59 11.71 -10.74 3.92
N ARG A 60 11.35 -11.07 5.16
CA ARG A 60 11.80 -12.26 5.90
C ARG A 60 10.80 -13.41 5.86
N MET A 61 9.66 -13.21 5.23
CA MET A 61 8.62 -14.23 5.10
C MET A 61 8.86 -15.14 3.89
N PRO A 62 8.36 -16.39 3.94
CA PRO A 62 8.35 -17.27 2.76
C PRO A 62 7.61 -16.61 1.59
N ARG A 63 8.13 -16.84 0.38
CA ARG A 63 7.53 -16.31 -0.87
C ARG A 63 6.79 -17.43 -1.62
N PRO A 64 5.66 -17.12 -2.27
CA PRO A 64 4.97 -15.82 -2.34
C PRO A 64 4.33 -15.46 -0.99
N SER A 65 4.36 -14.17 -0.63
CA SER A 65 3.67 -13.70 0.58
C SER A 65 2.18 -13.51 0.30
N TYR A 66 1.38 -14.11 1.17
CA TYR A 66 -0.07 -13.95 1.16
C TYR A 66 -0.50 -13.09 2.35
N MET A 67 -1.45 -12.20 2.14
CA MET A 67 -1.91 -11.26 3.17
C MET A 67 -2.36 -11.97 4.46
N TRP A 68 -3.04 -13.12 4.33
CA TRP A 68 -3.44 -13.92 5.48
C TRP A 68 -2.24 -14.31 6.36
N HIS A 69 -1.18 -14.83 5.77
CA HIS A 69 0.03 -15.22 6.50
C HIS A 69 0.72 -14.00 7.12
N THR A 70 0.78 -12.88 6.41
CA THR A 70 1.36 -11.64 6.91
C THR A 70 0.59 -11.14 8.14
N LEU A 71 -0.72 -11.07 8.07
CA LEU A 71 -1.57 -10.63 9.19
C LEU A 71 -1.44 -11.55 10.41
N GLN A 72 -1.45 -12.86 10.21
CA GLN A 72 -1.28 -13.82 11.30
C GLN A 72 0.10 -13.69 11.97
N SER A 73 1.16 -13.59 11.18
CA SER A 73 2.51 -13.48 11.71
C SER A 73 2.72 -12.16 12.45
N MET A 74 2.24 -11.06 11.90
CA MET A 74 2.31 -9.75 12.56
C MET A 74 1.49 -9.73 13.86
N SER A 75 0.31 -10.32 13.86
CA SER A 75 -0.54 -10.40 15.06
C SER A 75 0.11 -11.21 16.18
N ARG A 76 0.86 -12.26 15.83
CA ARG A 76 1.63 -13.04 16.79
C ARG A 76 2.83 -12.29 17.33
N ASP A 77 3.58 -11.61 16.44
CA ASP A 77 4.83 -10.94 16.79
C ASP A 77 4.61 -9.60 17.48
N TYR A 78 3.44 -8.98 17.27
CA TYR A 78 3.01 -7.73 17.90
C TYR A 78 1.67 -7.90 18.64
N PRO A 79 1.63 -8.64 19.75
CA PRO A 79 0.39 -9.01 20.44
C PRO A 79 -0.32 -7.82 21.10
N ASP A 80 0.36 -6.70 21.30
CA ASP A 80 -0.16 -5.43 21.80
C ASP A 80 -0.82 -4.57 20.70
N ARG A 81 -0.76 -4.98 19.45
CA ARG A 81 -1.33 -4.29 18.29
C ARG A 81 -2.54 -5.02 17.75
N ARG A 82 -3.54 -4.25 17.34
CA ARG A 82 -4.71 -4.75 16.60
C ARG A 82 -4.60 -4.30 15.15
N PHE A 83 -4.32 -5.24 14.26
CA PHE A 83 -4.18 -4.95 12.84
C PHE A 83 -5.52 -4.81 12.14
N VAL A 84 -5.61 -3.79 11.29
CA VAL A 84 -6.73 -3.51 10.40
C VAL A 84 -6.19 -3.49 8.97
N LEU A 85 -6.84 -4.21 8.06
CA LEU A 85 -6.44 -4.24 6.65
C LEU A 85 -7.01 -3.02 5.93
N LEU A 86 -6.14 -2.21 5.33
CA LEU A 86 -6.52 -1.09 4.47
C LEU A 86 -6.34 -1.48 3.02
N ILE A 87 -7.41 -1.43 2.23
CA ILE A 87 -7.37 -1.75 0.80
C ILE A 87 -8.16 -0.74 -0.03
N GLY A 88 -7.74 -0.56 -1.27
CA GLY A 88 -8.51 0.24 -2.22
C GLY A 88 -9.74 -0.49 -2.74
N ALA A 89 -10.73 0.27 -3.21
CA ALA A 89 -11.97 -0.26 -3.78
C ALA A 89 -11.71 -1.24 -4.94
N ASP A 90 -10.68 -0.99 -5.76
CA ASP A 90 -10.25 -1.87 -6.84
C ASP A 90 -9.78 -3.25 -6.35
N ASN A 91 -9.06 -3.30 -5.22
CA ASN A 91 -8.67 -4.56 -4.59
C ASN A 91 -9.85 -5.25 -3.89
N TRP A 92 -10.79 -4.48 -3.35
CA TRP A 92 -11.98 -5.05 -2.75
C TRP A 92 -12.85 -5.81 -3.77
N GLU A 93 -12.99 -5.30 -4.97
CA GLU A 93 -13.71 -5.99 -6.05
C GLU A 93 -13.15 -7.38 -6.35
N ARG A 94 -11.86 -7.59 -6.12
CA ARG A 94 -11.15 -8.85 -6.34
C ARG A 94 -10.76 -9.56 -5.05
N PHE A 95 -11.25 -9.11 -3.90
CA PHE A 95 -10.85 -9.65 -2.60
C PHE A 95 -11.18 -11.14 -2.45
N SER A 96 -12.26 -11.60 -3.03
CA SER A 96 -12.66 -13.02 -3.02
C SER A 96 -11.70 -13.94 -3.79
N GLU A 97 -10.78 -13.39 -4.58
CA GLU A 97 -9.71 -14.14 -5.25
C GLU A 97 -8.46 -14.32 -4.37
N TRP A 98 -8.39 -13.61 -3.23
CA TRP A 98 -7.24 -13.68 -2.35
C TRP A 98 -7.21 -14.99 -1.58
N TYR A 99 -5.98 -15.51 -1.37
CA TYR A 99 -5.78 -16.69 -0.54
C TYR A 99 -6.35 -16.47 0.87
N ALA A 100 -7.17 -17.42 1.33
CA ALA A 100 -7.81 -17.41 2.65
C ALA A 100 -8.62 -16.12 2.94
N TRP A 101 -9.25 -15.53 1.94
CA TRP A 101 -10.00 -14.27 2.08
C TRP A 101 -11.12 -14.36 3.13
N ARG A 102 -11.75 -15.52 3.29
CA ARG A 102 -12.79 -15.72 4.31
C ARG A 102 -12.22 -15.68 5.72
N ASP A 103 -11.01 -16.20 5.91
CA ASP A 103 -10.31 -16.16 7.20
C ASP A 103 -9.89 -14.73 7.54
N ILE A 104 -9.41 -13.97 6.56
CA ILE A 104 -9.12 -12.53 6.73
C ILE A 104 -10.39 -11.81 7.16
N LEU A 105 -11.50 -12.02 6.45
CA LEU A 105 -12.79 -11.38 6.72
C LEU A 105 -13.30 -11.69 8.14
N SER A 106 -13.10 -12.92 8.61
CA SER A 106 -13.56 -13.38 9.92
C SER A 106 -12.72 -12.88 11.09
N HIS A 107 -11.45 -12.55 10.88
CA HIS A 107 -10.52 -12.27 11.97
C HIS A 107 -10.03 -10.81 12.01
N TYR A 108 -10.16 -10.07 10.92
CA TYR A 108 -9.62 -8.72 10.80
C TYR A 108 -10.68 -7.73 10.33
N ARG A 109 -10.66 -6.55 10.93
CA ARG A 109 -11.39 -5.41 10.39
C ARG A 109 -10.77 -4.99 9.06
N ILE A 110 -11.60 -4.68 8.08
CA ILE A 110 -11.19 -4.19 6.77
C ILE A 110 -11.74 -2.79 6.56
N VAL A 111 -10.90 -1.88 6.14
CA VAL A 111 -11.28 -0.52 5.76
C VAL A 111 -10.97 -0.33 4.28
N ILE A 112 -12.00 0.00 3.51
CA ILE A 112 -11.91 0.25 2.08
C ILE A 112 -11.85 1.75 1.86
N TYR A 113 -10.91 2.20 1.02
CA TYR A 113 -10.85 3.59 0.57
C TYR A 113 -11.20 3.70 -0.92
N PRO A 114 -11.81 4.83 -1.35
CA PRO A 114 -12.20 5.02 -2.74
C PRO A 114 -11.03 4.98 -3.72
N ARG A 115 -11.26 4.37 -4.88
CA ARG A 115 -10.35 4.39 -6.02
C ARG A 115 -11.13 4.73 -7.28
N GLY A 116 -10.54 5.55 -8.16
CA GLY A 116 -11.18 5.92 -9.43
C GLY A 116 -11.50 4.69 -10.28
N GLY A 117 -12.71 4.65 -10.82
CA GLY A 117 -13.20 3.56 -11.67
C GLY A 117 -13.79 2.36 -10.93
N SER A 118 -13.75 2.33 -9.62
CA SER A 118 -14.32 1.25 -8.80
C SER A 118 -15.44 1.78 -7.92
N ALA A 119 -16.58 1.11 -7.95
CA ALA A 119 -17.74 1.42 -7.11
C ALA A 119 -17.92 0.34 -6.03
N VAL A 120 -18.07 0.77 -4.78
CA VAL A 120 -18.39 -0.12 -3.65
C VAL A 120 -19.73 0.29 -3.08
N ASP A 121 -20.66 -0.66 -3.02
CA ASP A 121 -21.92 -0.45 -2.33
C ASP A 121 -21.73 -0.65 -0.82
N ALA A 122 -21.71 0.46 -0.09
CA ALA A 122 -21.52 0.45 1.36
C ALA A 122 -22.64 -0.31 2.10
N ALA A 123 -23.84 -0.38 1.52
CA ALA A 123 -24.97 -1.08 2.14
C ALA A 123 -24.84 -2.62 2.06
N SER A 124 -24.05 -3.14 1.13
CA SER A 124 -23.83 -4.58 0.92
C SER A 124 -22.58 -5.12 1.60
N LEU A 125 -21.83 -4.30 2.33
CA LEU A 125 -20.59 -4.73 2.98
C LEU A 125 -20.86 -5.69 4.14
N PRO A 126 -20.07 -6.77 4.27
CA PRO A 126 -20.17 -7.67 5.41
C PRO A 126 -19.76 -6.99 6.73
N GLU A 127 -20.15 -7.63 7.84
CA GLU A 127 -19.72 -7.19 9.17
C GLU A 127 -18.18 -7.10 9.25
N GLY A 128 -17.68 -6.04 9.93
CA GLY A 128 -16.24 -5.80 10.06
C GLY A 128 -15.59 -5.11 8.86
N VAL A 129 -16.35 -4.87 7.79
CA VAL A 129 -15.87 -4.14 6.61
C VAL A 129 -16.56 -2.78 6.52
N SER A 130 -15.78 -1.73 6.34
CA SER A 130 -16.30 -0.37 6.19
C SER A 130 -15.67 0.36 5.00
N LEU A 131 -16.47 1.17 4.33
CA LEU A 131 -16.01 2.12 3.33
C LEU A 131 -15.86 3.49 3.99
N VAL A 132 -14.70 4.11 3.84
CA VAL A 132 -14.46 5.46 4.33
C VAL A 132 -14.67 6.49 3.23
N ASP A 133 -15.22 7.63 3.60
CA ASP A 133 -15.37 8.79 2.71
C ASP A 133 -14.08 9.61 2.75
N THR A 134 -13.13 9.27 1.89
CA THR A 134 -11.90 10.02 1.70
C THR A 134 -11.91 10.73 0.36
N ARG A 135 -11.20 11.87 0.27
CA ARG A 135 -11.00 12.53 -1.02
C ARG A 135 -10.31 11.57 -1.98
N LEU A 136 -10.87 11.42 -3.17
CA LEU A 136 -10.24 10.65 -4.23
C LEU A 136 -8.91 11.30 -4.62
N ILE A 137 -7.83 10.51 -4.59
CA ILE A 137 -6.51 10.92 -5.07
C ILE A 137 -6.25 10.18 -6.36
N ASP A 138 -6.32 10.90 -7.47
CA ASP A 138 -6.21 10.36 -8.82
C ASP A 138 -4.75 10.36 -9.31
N ILE A 139 -3.88 9.79 -8.50
CA ILE A 139 -2.46 9.57 -8.84
C ILE A 139 -2.12 8.11 -8.59
N SER A 140 -1.60 7.44 -9.61
CA SER A 140 -1.12 6.07 -9.51
C SER A 140 0.39 5.96 -9.73
N SER A 141 1.00 4.94 -9.14
CA SER A 141 2.42 4.64 -9.38
C SER A 141 2.72 4.39 -10.86
N THR A 142 1.76 3.85 -11.61
CA THR A 142 1.88 3.64 -13.05
C THR A 142 2.02 4.97 -13.79
N GLN A 143 1.18 5.96 -13.45
CA GLN A 143 1.30 7.30 -14.05
C GLN A 143 2.63 7.96 -13.73
N VAL A 144 3.11 7.86 -12.47
CA VAL A 144 4.42 8.40 -12.09
C VAL A 144 5.53 7.77 -12.94
N ARG A 145 5.56 6.44 -13.07
CA ARG A 145 6.55 5.76 -13.91
C ARG A 145 6.47 6.15 -15.38
N GLN A 146 5.26 6.33 -15.91
CA GLN A 146 5.05 6.79 -17.29
C GLN A 146 5.57 8.21 -17.51
N PHE A 147 5.40 9.10 -16.54
CA PHE A 147 5.94 10.47 -16.61
C PHE A 147 7.46 10.44 -16.64
N ILE A 148 8.10 9.64 -15.78
CA ILE A 148 9.56 9.51 -15.76
C ILE A 148 10.06 8.95 -17.09
N ALA A 149 9.46 7.87 -17.58
CA ALA A 149 9.83 7.26 -18.85
C ALA A 149 9.67 8.22 -20.05
N ALA A 150 8.73 9.16 -19.96
CA ALA A 150 8.52 10.22 -20.96
C ALA A 150 9.38 11.48 -20.74
N GLY A 151 10.31 11.46 -19.78
CA GLY A 151 11.12 12.63 -19.43
C GLY A 151 10.33 13.80 -18.84
N ARG A 152 9.13 13.55 -18.33
CA ARG A 152 8.25 14.57 -17.74
C ARG A 152 8.52 14.72 -16.24
N PRO A 153 8.43 15.93 -15.69
CA PRO A 153 8.63 16.16 -14.27
C PRO A 153 7.54 15.50 -13.42
N ILE A 154 7.93 14.99 -12.26
CA ILE A 154 7.03 14.35 -11.28
C ILE A 154 6.86 15.20 -10.01
N ASN A 155 7.31 16.46 -10.04
CA ASN A 155 7.15 17.40 -8.93
C ASN A 155 5.66 17.58 -8.60
N GLY A 156 5.31 17.50 -7.33
CA GLY A 156 3.92 17.57 -6.87
C GLY A 156 3.11 16.27 -7.02
N LEU A 157 3.60 15.26 -7.74
CA LEU A 157 2.98 13.93 -7.82
C LEU A 157 3.47 13.00 -6.71
N VAL A 158 4.70 13.21 -6.26
CA VAL A 158 5.35 12.50 -5.17
C VAL A 158 6.02 13.51 -4.23
N PRO A 159 6.35 13.15 -2.98
CA PRO A 159 7.16 14.01 -2.12
C PRO A 159 8.51 14.34 -2.75
N ASP A 160 9.03 15.55 -2.48
CA ASP A 160 10.27 16.03 -3.08
C ASP A 160 11.48 15.14 -2.77
N SER A 161 11.54 14.54 -1.56
CA SER A 161 12.55 13.57 -1.18
C SER A 161 12.54 12.33 -2.07
N VAL A 162 11.35 11.84 -2.42
CA VAL A 162 11.17 10.70 -3.32
C VAL A 162 11.54 11.08 -4.76
N ALA A 163 11.09 12.24 -5.24
CA ALA A 163 11.43 12.73 -6.58
C ALA A 163 12.94 12.85 -6.77
N ARG A 164 13.64 13.39 -5.77
CA ARG A 164 15.09 13.50 -5.75
C ARG A 164 15.77 12.14 -5.77
N TYR A 165 15.34 11.22 -4.90
CA TYR A 165 15.88 9.87 -4.86
C TYR A 165 15.76 9.14 -6.20
N ILE A 166 14.60 9.25 -6.85
CA ILE A 166 14.35 8.67 -8.18
C ILE A 166 15.33 9.26 -9.21
N SER A 167 15.50 10.57 -9.23
CA SER A 167 16.39 11.28 -10.15
C SER A 167 17.85 10.90 -9.92
N ASP A 168 18.32 10.96 -8.67
CA ASP A 168 19.74 10.71 -8.31
C ASP A 168 20.18 9.28 -8.60
N ASN A 169 19.25 8.33 -8.54
CA ASN A 169 19.50 6.91 -8.82
C ASN A 169 19.09 6.47 -10.24
N GLY A 170 18.62 7.39 -11.08
CA GLY A 170 18.19 7.07 -12.45
C GLY A 170 17.07 6.04 -12.53
N LEU A 171 16.17 6.00 -11.53
CA LEU A 171 15.12 5.00 -11.44
C LEU A 171 14.03 5.26 -12.47
N TYR A 172 13.53 4.18 -13.10
CA TYR A 172 12.46 4.23 -14.11
C TYR A 172 12.78 5.06 -15.36
N ALA A 173 14.03 5.50 -15.53
CA ALA A 173 14.45 6.20 -16.73
C ALA A 173 14.38 5.28 -17.96
N PRO A 174 14.10 5.81 -19.18
CA PRO A 174 14.16 5.02 -20.39
C PRO A 174 15.58 4.47 -20.59
N LYS A 175 15.67 3.21 -20.98
CA LYS A 175 16.94 2.57 -21.34
C LYS A 175 17.39 3.01 -22.71
#